data_66a7fab3d260123937efc94a5dccf3df
#
_entry.id   66a7fab3d260123937efc94a5dccf3df
#
_cell.length_a   1.000
_cell.length_b   1.000
_cell.length_c   1.000
_cell.angle_alpha   90.00
_cell.angle_beta   90.00
_cell.angle_gamma   90.00
#
_symmetry.space_group_name_H-M   'P 1'
#
loop_
_entity.id
_entity.type
_entity.pdbx_description
1 polymer ?
#
loop_
_entity_poly.entity_id
_entity_poly.type
_entity_poly.pdbx_seq_one_letter_code
_entity_poly.pdbx_strand_id
1 'polypeptide(L)'
;MRYLRIILQAIVLSLGFGTAFSQQVPMYSQYIMNGFLINPSFAGRDGYTTVNLTVREQWVGMSGAPSTYAASFQTRILKNSFISKSTAVRKKIVKPTKGGKVGLGGYIFNDNNGIMHRTGFSLAYAYHISMGRTGGIPNDLSFGLAMTAYQFAVNMDNKVLNNPDDPLLNSYDRSVFIPDFSFGASFTTSRYYVGFAMTNLLRGSLLIADTSKNKTTQLGNYYLTGGIKFPLSLDWTIEPSAFIKASDMFFKSAQMDLTARAYYKDDYWAGVSWRTGDAIIAMVGLKYDRFYFAYAFDFTLTDIRSQSFGTHELSLAVKFGESARRYRWINAY
;
A
#
# COMPACT_ATOMS: atom_id res chain seq x y z
N MET A 1 33.27 -3.66 13.73
CA MET A 1 33.09 -5.12 13.88
C MET A 1 31.84 -5.53 14.68
N ARG A 2 31.44 -4.81 15.73
CA ARG A 2 30.23 -5.16 16.53
C ARG A 2 28.92 -5.04 15.74
N TYR A 3 28.77 -3.99 14.94
CA TYR A 3 27.58 -3.77 14.11
C TYR A 3 27.46 -4.76 12.95
N LEU A 4 28.58 -5.20 12.38
CA LEU A 4 28.59 -6.21 11.32
C LEU A 4 28.09 -7.58 11.83
N ARG A 5 28.42 -7.95 13.08
CA ARG A 5 27.92 -9.18 13.71
C ARG A 5 26.42 -9.11 14.00
N ILE A 6 25.90 -7.96 14.41
CA ILE A 6 24.46 -7.76 14.67
C ILE A 6 23.68 -7.88 13.35
N ILE A 7 24.19 -7.28 12.28
CA ILE A 7 23.59 -7.38 10.94
C ILE A 7 23.63 -8.84 10.43
N LEU A 8 24.74 -9.55 10.61
CA LEU A 8 24.85 -10.94 10.21
C LEU A 8 23.92 -11.86 11.02
N GLN A 9 23.74 -11.60 12.31
CA GLN A 9 22.81 -12.35 13.17
C GLN A 9 21.35 -12.07 12.79
N ALA A 10 21.00 -10.84 12.44
CA ALA A 10 19.67 -10.50 11.95
C ALA A 10 19.35 -11.19 10.61
N ILE A 11 20.33 -11.31 9.71
CA ILE A 11 20.21 -12.03 8.44
C ILE A 11 20.04 -13.54 8.66
N VAL A 12 20.77 -14.14 9.60
CA VAL A 12 20.65 -15.57 9.91
C VAL A 12 19.33 -15.92 10.60
N LEU A 13 18.79 -15.02 11.43
CA LEU A 13 17.47 -15.21 12.05
C LEU A 13 16.31 -15.17 11.02
N SER A 14 16.49 -14.51 9.88
CA SER A 14 15.46 -14.42 8.83
C SER A 14 15.33 -15.65 7.94
N LEU A 15 16.26 -16.61 8.03
CA LEU A 15 16.29 -17.80 7.18
C LEU A 15 15.47 -19.00 7.71
N GLY A 16 14.78 -18.86 8.83
CA GLY A 16 14.11 -19.96 9.53
C GLY A 16 12.60 -20.05 9.39
N PHE A 17 11.93 -19.28 8.50
CA PHE A 17 10.48 -19.30 8.40
C PHE A 17 9.97 -20.35 7.42
N GLY A 18 9.34 -21.39 7.98
CA GLY A 18 8.63 -22.42 7.20
C GLY A 18 7.40 -21.84 6.47
N THR A 19 7.13 -22.39 5.29
CA THR A 19 6.05 -21.98 4.39
C THR A 19 4.68 -22.34 4.97
N ALA A 20 3.94 -21.34 5.45
CA ALA A 20 2.51 -21.46 5.71
C ALA A 20 1.76 -20.91 4.49
N PHE A 21 1.09 -21.77 3.72
CA PHE A 21 0.19 -21.36 2.65
C PHE A 21 -1.05 -20.74 3.26
N SER A 22 -1.21 -19.44 3.16
CA SER A 22 -2.41 -18.69 3.55
C SER A 22 -2.97 -17.97 2.33
N GLN A 23 -4.29 -17.83 2.26
CA GLN A 23 -4.95 -17.01 1.25
C GLN A 23 -4.43 -15.58 1.36
N GLN A 24 -3.66 -15.13 0.37
CA GLN A 24 -3.02 -13.82 0.41
C GLN A 24 -3.92 -12.75 -0.20
N VAL A 25 -4.13 -11.66 0.53
CA VAL A 25 -4.64 -10.40 -0.03
C VAL A 25 -3.60 -9.85 -1.00
N PRO A 26 -4.01 -9.21 -2.13
CA PRO A 26 -3.08 -8.66 -3.10
C PRO A 26 -1.97 -7.82 -2.47
N MET A 27 -0.75 -8.01 -2.92
CA MET A 27 0.42 -7.26 -2.47
C MET A 27 0.88 -6.34 -3.59
N TYR A 28 0.85 -5.04 -3.35
CA TYR A 28 1.34 -4.05 -4.30
C TYR A 28 2.86 -3.96 -4.20
N SER A 29 3.55 -4.05 -5.34
CA SER A 29 5.01 -3.91 -5.41
C SER A 29 5.43 -2.46 -5.22
N GLN A 30 4.57 -1.52 -5.64
CA GLN A 30 4.78 -0.09 -5.49
C GLN A 30 4.00 0.49 -4.30
N TYR A 31 3.98 -0.22 -3.16
CA TYR A 31 3.26 0.18 -1.94
C TYR A 31 3.60 1.60 -1.46
N ILE A 32 4.75 2.13 -1.84
CA ILE A 32 5.18 3.47 -1.45
C ILE A 32 4.50 4.54 -2.31
N MET A 33 4.21 4.25 -3.58
CA MET A 33 3.50 5.18 -4.48
C MET A 33 2.06 5.43 -4.01
N ASN A 34 1.38 4.39 -3.57
CA ASN A 34 -0.01 4.47 -3.10
C ASN A 34 -0.17 3.76 -1.75
N GLY A 35 0.63 4.19 -0.76
CA GLY A 35 0.58 3.62 0.60
C GLY A 35 -0.78 3.76 1.28
N PHE A 36 -1.65 4.66 0.77
CA PHE A 36 -3.02 4.82 1.24
C PHE A 36 -3.87 3.55 1.06
N LEU A 37 -3.62 2.74 0.03
CA LEU A 37 -4.33 1.46 -0.16
C LEU A 37 -4.05 0.45 0.97
N ILE A 38 -2.96 0.63 1.71
CA ILE A 38 -2.49 -0.29 2.75
C ILE A 38 -2.75 0.28 4.14
N ASN A 39 -2.54 1.60 4.30
CA ASN A 39 -2.59 2.25 5.61
C ASN A 39 -3.49 3.50 5.57
N PRO A 40 -4.65 3.48 6.25
CA PRO A 40 -5.57 4.61 6.24
C PRO A 40 -4.98 5.89 6.88
N SER A 41 -3.94 5.78 7.73
CA SER A 41 -3.28 6.96 8.30
C SER A 41 -2.52 7.79 7.27
N PHE A 42 -2.29 7.24 6.08
CA PHE A 42 -1.64 7.94 4.97
C PHE A 42 -2.60 8.82 4.15
N ALA A 43 -3.91 8.77 4.41
CA ALA A 43 -4.86 9.63 3.72
C ALA A 43 -4.50 11.12 3.92
N GLY A 44 -4.21 11.81 2.82
CA GLY A 44 -3.82 13.23 2.84
C GLY A 44 -2.46 13.54 3.49
N ARG A 45 -1.61 12.53 3.73
CA ARG A 45 -0.28 12.67 4.37
C ARG A 45 0.58 13.72 3.67
N ASP A 46 0.60 13.71 2.35
CA ASP A 46 1.47 14.60 1.55
C ASP A 46 0.98 16.05 1.50
N GLY A 47 -0.22 16.33 2.03
CA GLY A 47 -0.82 17.66 1.97
C GLY A 47 -1.42 18.03 0.61
N TYR A 48 -1.39 17.13 -0.36
CA TYR A 48 -1.96 17.29 -1.70
C TYR A 48 -3.33 16.64 -1.82
N THR A 49 -4.08 17.08 -2.82
CA THR A 49 -5.15 16.28 -3.38
C THR A 49 -4.55 15.38 -4.44
N THR A 50 -4.63 14.08 -4.23
CA THR A 50 -3.99 13.07 -5.08
C THR A 50 -5.03 12.12 -5.63
N VAL A 51 -4.97 11.86 -6.92
CA VAL A 51 -5.70 10.78 -7.59
C VAL A 51 -4.66 9.77 -8.06
N ASN A 52 -4.85 8.49 -7.73
CA ASN A 52 -3.98 7.41 -8.20
C ASN A 52 -4.80 6.34 -8.91
N LEU A 53 -4.19 5.75 -9.91
CA LEU A 53 -4.61 4.53 -10.57
C LEU A 53 -3.48 3.50 -10.46
N THR A 54 -3.79 2.31 -9.99
CA THR A 54 -2.85 1.19 -9.90
C THR A 54 -3.44 -0.02 -10.61
N VAL A 55 -2.65 -0.61 -11.49
CA VAL A 55 -2.98 -1.82 -12.25
C VAL A 55 -1.88 -2.83 -12.01
N ARG A 56 -2.25 -4.03 -11.57
CA ARG A 56 -1.31 -5.12 -11.32
C ARG A 56 -1.81 -6.40 -11.97
N GLU A 57 -0.97 -6.95 -12.83
CA GLU A 57 -1.18 -8.24 -13.49
C GLU A 57 -0.11 -9.21 -13.01
N GLN A 58 -0.50 -10.19 -12.20
CA GLN A 58 0.43 -11.18 -11.67
C GLN A 58 0.56 -12.36 -12.62
N TRP A 59 1.75 -12.96 -12.68
CA TRP A 59 2.06 -14.19 -13.42
C TRP A 59 1.47 -14.20 -14.84
N VAL A 60 1.74 -13.14 -15.58
CA VAL A 60 1.25 -12.97 -16.95
C VAL A 60 1.57 -14.20 -17.79
N GLY A 61 0.59 -14.67 -18.57
CA GLY A 61 0.68 -15.89 -19.38
C GLY A 61 -0.03 -17.10 -18.76
N MET A 62 -0.33 -17.08 -17.47
CA MET A 62 -1.08 -18.15 -16.81
C MET A 62 -2.60 -17.93 -16.91
N SER A 63 -3.35 -18.99 -17.19
CA SER A 63 -4.81 -18.93 -17.16
C SER A 63 -5.34 -18.73 -15.74
N GLY A 64 -6.20 -17.72 -15.55
CA GLY A 64 -6.74 -17.37 -14.24
C GLY A 64 -5.74 -16.69 -13.30
N ALA A 65 -4.67 -16.12 -13.84
CA ALA A 65 -3.69 -15.36 -13.08
C ALA A 65 -4.35 -14.19 -12.32
N PRO A 66 -3.82 -13.83 -11.14
CA PRO A 66 -4.38 -12.73 -10.36
C PRO A 66 -4.21 -11.39 -11.06
N SER A 67 -5.27 -10.57 -11.03
CA SER A 67 -5.24 -9.18 -11.48
C SER A 67 -5.91 -8.26 -10.48
N THR A 68 -5.32 -7.08 -10.26
CA THR A 68 -5.82 -6.11 -9.29
C THR A 68 -5.83 -4.72 -9.90
N TYR A 69 -6.98 -4.07 -9.85
CA TYR A 69 -7.20 -2.70 -10.33
C TYR A 69 -7.66 -1.86 -9.14
N ALA A 70 -7.04 -0.71 -8.93
CA ALA A 70 -7.44 0.20 -7.87
C ALA A 70 -7.35 1.65 -8.34
N ALA A 71 -8.41 2.41 -8.05
CA ALA A 71 -8.41 3.86 -8.24
C ALA A 71 -8.65 4.52 -6.88
N SER A 72 -7.79 5.45 -6.50
CA SER A 72 -7.87 6.12 -5.21
C SER A 72 -7.85 7.63 -5.34
N PHE A 73 -8.53 8.28 -4.42
CA PHE A 73 -8.54 9.72 -4.21
C PHE A 73 -8.22 10.01 -2.76
N GLN A 74 -7.36 10.98 -2.51
CA GLN A 74 -7.09 11.45 -1.15
C GLN A 74 -6.83 12.96 -1.13
N THR A 75 -7.21 13.60 -0.05
CA THR A 75 -7.00 15.03 0.14
C THR A 75 -6.76 15.35 1.61
N ARG A 76 -6.03 16.44 1.86
CA ARG A 76 -5.88 17.00 3.21
C ARG A 76 -6.68 18.28 3.33
N ILE A 77 -7.61 18.35 4.27
CA ILE A 77 -8.38 19.54 4.53
C ILE A 77 -7.50 20.54 5.27
N LEU A 78 -7.11 21.60 4.55
CA LEU A 78 -6.29 22.67 5.10
C LEU A 78 -7.18 23.74 5.74
N LYS A 79 -6.88 24.13 6.97
CA LYS A 79 -7.64 25.14 7.73
C LYS A 79 -7.62 26.52 7.11
N ASN A 80 -6.62 26.85 6.26
CA ASN A 80 -6.49 28.13 5.56
C ASN A 80 -5.80 27.93 4.21
N SER A 81 -6.48 28.30 3.14
CA SER A 81 -5.87 28.37 1.80
C SER A 81 -4.78 29.47 1.74
N PHE A 82 -3.68 29.19 1.09
CA PHE A 82 -2.63 30.21 0.84
C PHE A 82 -3.11 31.29 -0.11
N ILE A 83 -4.11 31.02 -0.97
CA ILE A 83 -4.69 32.01 -1.91
C ILE A 83 -5.35 33.15 -1.14
N SER A 84 -6.14 32.85 -0.10
CA SER A 84 -6.81 33.89 0.70
C SER A 84 -5.86 34.76 1.51
N LYS A 85 -4.57 34.37 1.62
CA LYS A 85 -3.53 35.13 2.33
C LYS A 85 -2.62 35.92 1.41
N SER A 86 -2.45 35.52 0.15
CA SER A 86 -1.63 36.26 -0.82
C SER A 86 -2.33 37.51 -1.36
N THR A 87 -3.66 37.54 -1.32
CA THR A 87 -4.49 38.72 -1.70
C THR A 87 -4.63 39.75 -0.60
N ALA A 88 -4.23 39.46 0.64
CA ALA A 88 -4.21 40.45 1.71
C ALA A 88 -3.01 41.37 1.57
N VAL A 89 -3.24 42.54 1.02
CA VAL A 89 -2.27 43.60 0.65
C VAL A 89 -1.52 44.24 1.85
N ARG A 90 -1.50 43.70 3.02
CA ARG A 90 -0.77 44.27 4.17
C ARG A 90 0.10 43.24 4.89
N LYS A 91 1.41 43.51 4.78
CA LYS A 91 2.56 43.01 5.51
C LYS A 91 2.32 42.66 6.99
N LYS A 92 1.68 41.58 7.28
CA LYS A 92 1.96 40.81 8.50
C LYS A 92 2.74 39.59 8.07
N ILE A 93 3.92 39.38 8.64
CA ILE A 93 4.69 38.14 8.54
C ILE A 93 3.74 37.01 8.86
N VAL A 94 3.20 36.36 7.83
CA VAL A 94 2.22 35.28 7.99
C VAL A 94 3.03 34.10 8.51
N LYS A 95 2.90 33.82 9.81
CA LYS A 95 3.43 32.58 10.36
C LYS A 95 2.91 31.44 9.49
N PRO A 96 3.79 30.53 9.03
CA PRO A 96 3.37 29.43 8.18
C PRO A 96 2.21 28.71 8.88
N THR A 97 1.08 28.64 8.22
CA THR A 97 -0.12 28.06 8.77
C THR A 97 0.17 26.59 9.05
N LYS A 98 -0.14 26.14 10.26
CA LYS A 98 -0.15 24.70 10.56
C LYS A 98 -1.03 24.03 9.51
N GLY A 99 -0.52 23.06 8.78
CA GLY A 99 -1.27 22.27 7.81
C GLY A 99 -2.56 21.73 8.44
N GLY A 100 -3.57 21.47 7.64
CA GLY A 100 -4.81 20.87 8.14
C GLY A 100 -4.52 19.60 8.91
N LYS A 101 -5.37 19.30 9.87
CA LYS A 101 -5.21 18.12 10.72
C LYS A 101 -5.95 16.90 10.18
N VAL A 102 -6.80 17.08 9.18
CA VAL A 102 -7.71 16.03 8.69
C VAL A 102 -7.33 15.65 7.27
N GLY A 103 -7.11 14.37 7.08
CA GLY A 103 -7.02 13.73 5.77
C GLY A 103 -8.29 12.93 5.49
N LEU A 104 -8.80 13.04 4.27
CA LEU A 104 -9.90 12.22 3.77
C LEU A 104 -9.39 11.46 2.55
N GLY A 105 -9.86 10.24 2.39
CA GLY A 105 -9.54 9.44 1.22
C GLY A 105 -10.62 8.41 0.93
N GLY A 106 -10.59 7.90 -0.29
CA GLY A 106 -11.40 6.79 -0.70
C GLY A 106 -10.74 6.08 -1.87
N TYR A 107 -11.03 4.81 -2.03
CA TYR A 107 -10.63 4.05 -3.19
C TYR A 107 -11.68 3.02 -3.57
N ILE A 108 -11.70 2.69 -4.84
CA ILE A 108 -12.42 1.56 -5.40
C ILE A 108 -11.40 0.54 -5.87
N PHE A 109 -11.74 -0.73 -5.77
CA PHE A 109 -10.86 -1.80 -6.22
C PHE A 109 -11.66 -2.95 -6.83
N ASN A 110 -10.99 -3.63 -7.75
CA ASN A 110 -11.40 -4.91 -8.31
C ASN A 110 -10.20 -5.84 -8.26
N ASP A 111 -10.36 -6.99 -7.63
CA ASP A 111 -9.32 -7.98 -7.41
C ASP A 111 -9.85 -9.35 -7.84
N ASN A 112 -9.22 -9.91 -8.85
CA ASN A 112 -9.55 -11.20 -9.41
C ASN A 112 -8.40 -12.16 -9.11
N ASN A 113 -8.68 -13.29 -8.50
CA ASN A 113 -7.69 -14.31 -8.18
C ASN A 113 -8.25 -15.70 -8.50
N GLY A 114 -8.02 -16.16 -9.71
CA GLY A 114 -8.55 -17.41 -10.20
C GLY A 114 -10.07 -17.40 -10.27
N ILE A 115 -10.71 -18.13 -9.35
CA ILE A 115 -12.17 -18.21 -9.23
C ILE A 115 -12.75 -17.15 -8.27
N MET A 116 -11.91 -16.50 -7.49
CA MET A 116 -12.34 -15.53 -6.47
C MET A 116 -12.30 -14.11 -7.04
N HIS A 117 -13.40 -13.40 -6.89
CA HIS A 117 -13.55 -12.01 -7.31
C HIS A 117 -13.92 -11.16 -6.12
N ARG A 118 -13.24 -10.03 -5.94
CA ARG A 118 -13.54 -9.02 -4.93
C ARG A 118 -13.64 -7.66 -5.58
N THR A 119 -14.81 -7.05 -5.49
CA THR A 119 -15.01 -5.68 -5.98
C THR A 119 -15.60 -4.86 -4.86
N GLY A 120 -15.02 -3.70 -4.59
CA GLY A 120 -15.46 -2.91 -3.47
C GLY A 120 -14.92 -1.49 -3.44
N PHE A 121 -15.23 -0.82 -2.35
CA PHE A 121 -14.75 0.52 -2.07
C PHE A 121 -14.33 0.66 -0.60
N SER A 122 -13.51 1.66 -0.35
CA SER A 122 -13.09 2.05 0.99
C SER A 122 -13.16 3.55 1.16
N LEU A 123 -13.57 4.00 2.34
CA LEU A 123 -13.57 5.39 2.75
C LEU A 123 -12.72 5.53 4.01
N ALA A 124 -11.81 6.49 4.03
CA ALA A 124 -10.88 6.68 5.13
C ALA A 124 -10.88 8.11 5.65
N TYR A 125 -10.72 8.19 6.95
CA TYR A 125 -10.48 9.40 7.72
C TYR A 125 -9.15 9.29 8.43
N ALA A 126 -8.29 10.30 8.31
CA ALA A 126 -7.02 10.37 9.03
C ALA A 126 -6.92 11.67 9.84
N TYR A 127 -6.34 11.57 11.01
CA TYR A 127 -6.05 12.72 11.86
C TYR A 127 -4.53 12.87 12.04
N HIS A 128 -3.99 14.02 11.65
CA HIS A 128 -2.57 14.33 11.65
C HIS A 128 -2.23 15.29 12.79
N ILE A 129 -1.33 14.88 13.66
CA ILE A 129 -0.84 15.67 14.80
C ILE A 129 0.59 16.11 14.48
N SER A 130 0.80 17.41 14.28
CA SER A 130 2.15 17.93 14.05
C SER A 130 2.89 18.04 15.38
N MET A 131 3.98 17.29 15.51
CA MET A 131 4.83 17.19 16.71
C MET A 131 6.09 18.06 16.63
N GLY A 132 6.09 19.07 15.76
CA GLY A 132 7.26 19.92 15.53
C GLY A 132 7.68 19.93 14.07
N ARG A 133 8.89 20.41 13.79
CA ARG A 133 9.44 20.49 12.44
C ARG A 133 10.92 20.16 12.44
N THR A 134 11.34 19.40 11.44
CA THR A 134 12.75 19.13 11.17
C THR A 134 13.07 19.65 9.78
N GLY A 135 14.02 20.58 9.65
CA GLY A 135 14.37 21.21 8.36
C GLY A 135 13.19 21.97 7.70
N GLY A 136 12.27 22.56 8.51
CA GLY A 136 11.09 23.27 7.99
C GLY A 136 9.90 22.37 7.64
N ILE A 137 10.06 21.05 7.64
CA ILE A 137 9.04 20.05 7.33
C ILE A 137 8.36 19.60 8.63
N PRO A 138 7.02 19.52 8.68
CA PRO A 138 6.33 19.02 9.86
C PRO A 138 6.66 17.54 10.12
N ASN A 139 6.85 17.21 11.40
CA ASN A 139 6.88 15.83 11.87
C ASN A 139 5.44 15.48 12.28
N ASP A 140 4.81 14.62 11.51
CA ASP A 140 3.39 14.30 11.70
C ASP A 140 3.24 12.89 12.30
N LEU A 141 2.57 12.81 13.45
CA LEU A 141 1.99 11.58 13.97
C LEU A 141 0.55 11.50 13.45
N SER A 142 0.22 10.41 12.79
CA SER A 142 -1.07 10.28 12.10
C SER A 142 -1.79 9.01 12.53
N PHE A 143 -3.09 9.12 12.74
CA PHE A 143 -3.97 7.99 12.99
C PHE A 143 -5.06 7.98 11.93
N GLY A 144 -5.42 6.81 11.44
CA GLY A 144 -6.41 6.64 10.39
C GLY A 144 -7.37 5.51 10.68
N LEU A 145 -8.62 5.70 10.28
CA LEU A 145 -9.66 4.71 10.27
C LEU A 145 -10.22 4.62 8.85
N ALA A 146 -10.50 3.41 8.38
CA ALA A 146 -11.21 3.23 7.12
C ALA A 146 -12.33 2.20 7.29
N MET A 147 -13.42 2.48 6.59
CA MET A 147 -14.52 1.54 6.37
C MET A 147 -14.39 1.03 4.94
N THR A 148 -14.36 -0.29 4.78
CA THR A 148 -14.31 -0.96 3.49
C THR A 148 -15.55 -1.81 3.34
N ALA A 149 -16.14 -1.81 2.16
CA ALA A 149 -17.23 -2.69 1.84
C ALA A 149 -16.99 -3.31 0.46
N TYR A 150 -17.08 -4.62 0.36
CA TYR A 150 -16.82 -5.31 -0.88
C TYR A 150 -17.76 -6.50 -1.08
N GLN A 151 -18.02 -6.77 -2.34
CA GLN A 151 -18.69 -7.98 -2.79
C GLN A 151 -17.63 -9.04 -3.03
N PHE A 152 -17.78 -10.17 -2.38
CA PHE A 152 -17.00 -11.36 -2.63
C PHE A 152 -17.83 -12.33 -3.46
N ALA A 153 -17.32 -12.77 -4.59
CA ALA A 153 -17.96 -13.73 -5.46
C ALA A 153 -16.97 -14.85 -5.82
N VAL A 154 -17.48 -16.06 -5.96
CA VAL A 154 -16.74 -17.20 -6.48
C VAL A 154 -17.39 -17.59 -7.81
N ASN A 155 -16.64 -17.46 -8.90
CA ASN A 155 -17.10 -17.84 -10.22
C ASN A 155 -16.50 -19.20 -10.61
N MET A 156 -17.38 -20.16 -10.82
CA MET A 156 -17.02 -21.53 -11.21
C MET A 156 -17.28 -21.83 -12.69
N ASP A 157 -17.76 -20.85 -13.46
CA ASP A 157 -18.00 -21.02 -14.88
C ASP A 157 -16.71 -21.45 -15.59
N ASN A 158 -16.83 -22.47 -16.46
CA ASN A 158 -15.72 -23.01 -17.26
C ASN A 158 -14.60 -23.75 -16.48
N LYS A 159 -14.80 -24.17 -15.24
CA LYS A 159 -13.85 -25.05 -14.55
C LYS A 159 -14.23 -26.52 -14.73
N VAL A 160 -13.24 -27.36 -15.01
CA VAL A 160 -13.41 -28.81 -14.99
C VAL A 160 -13.53 -29.24 -13.54
N LEU A 161 -14.73 -29.55 -13.12
CA LEU A 161 -15.04 -30.03 -11.76
C LEU A 161 -14.83 -31.54 -11.69
N ASN A 162 -14.10 -31.99 -10.70
CA ASN A 162 -13.92 -33.43 -10.47
C ASN A 162 -15.26 -34.16 -10.10
N ASN A 163 -16.19 -33.42 -9.50
CA ASN A 163 -17.52 -33.90 -9.19
C ASN A 163 -18.54 -32.78 -9.44
N PRO A 164 -19.27 -32.77 -10.58
CA PRO A 164 -20.28 -31.77 -10.89
C PRO A 164 -21.48 -31.74 -9.93
N ASP A 165 -21.76 -32.84 -9.25
CA ASP A 165 -22.91 -33.01 -8.34
C ASP A 165 -22.55 -32.70 -6.87
N ASP A 166 -21.41 -32.07 -6.60
CA ASP A 166 -21.03 -31.68 -5.24
C ASP A 166 -22.04 -30.65 -4.70
N PRO A 167 -22.77 -30.97 -3.59
CA PRO A 167 -23.73 -30.04 -3.00
C PRO A 167 -23.14 -28.70 -2.60
N LEU A 168 -21.84 -28.64 -2.34
CA LEU A 168 -21.13 -27.39 -2.08
C LEU A 168 -21.11 -26.49 -3.31
N LEU A 169 -21.03 -27.02 -4.51
CA LEU A 169 -21.00 -26.29 -5.75
C LEU A 169 -22.30 -25.56 -6.06
N ASN A 170 -23.44 -26.22 -5.78
CA ASN A 170 -24.76 -25.63 -5.97
C ASN A 170 -25.06 -24.46 -5.03
N SER A 171 -24.25 -24.27 -3.98
CA SER A 171 -24.34 -23.17 -3.03
C SER A 171 -23.43 -22.01 -3.37
N TYR A 172 -22.52 -22.13 -4.35
CA TYR A 172 -21.41 -21.18 -4.59
C TYR A 172 -21.74 -20.02 -5.53
N ASP A 173 -22.87 -20.03 -6.18
CA ASP A 173 -23.27 -18.91 -7.07
C ASP A 173 -23.75 -17.67 -6.29
N ARG A 174 -23.29 -17.53 -5.05
CA ARG A 174 -23.69 -16.43 -4.17
C ARG A 174 -22.56 -15.44 -3.98
N SER A 175 -22.81 -14.24 -4.43
CA SER A 175 -22.02 -13.09 -4.02
C SER A 175 -22.42 -12.65 -2.61
N VAL A 176 -21.45 -12.43 -1.73
CA VAL A 176 -21.67 -11.96 -0.36
C VAL A 176 -21.08 -10.57 -0.21
N PHE A 177 -21.88 -9.65 0.36
CA PHE A 177 -21.41 -8.31 0.70
C PHE A 177 -20.78 -8.32 2.09
N ILE A 178 -19.52 -7.85 2.19
CA ILE A 178 -18.73 -7.89 3.41
C ILE A 178 -18.32 -6.47 3.79
N PRO A 179 -18.88 -5.91 4.87
CA PRO A 179 -18.35 -4.70 5.48
C PRO A 179 -17.13 -5.03 6.35
N ASP A 180 -16.15 -4.15 6.37
CA ASP A 180 -14.96 -4.29 7.19
C ASP A 180 -14.40 -2.94 7.62
N PHE A 181 -13.53 -2.96 8.63
CA PHE A 181 -12.83 -1.78 9.12
C PHE A 181 -11.33 -2.00 9.10
N SER A 182 -10.61 -0.90 8.97
CA SER A 182 -9.17 -0.86 9.03
C SER A 182 -8.72 0.28 9.94
N PHE A 183 -7.63 0.05 10.65
CA PHE A 183 -6.96 1.04 11.49
C PHE A 183 -5.53 1.22 11.02
N GLY A 184 -5.02 2.44 11.11
CA GLY A 184 -3.64 2.74 10.83
C GLY A 184 -3.07 3.80 11.74
N ALA A 185 -1.78 3.70 11.99
CA ALA A 185 -0.98 4.71 12.66
C ALA A 185 0.33 4.91 11.90
N SER A 186 0.83 6.14 11.85
CA SER A 186 2.11 6.42 11.20
C SER A 186 2.79 7.64 11.81
N PHE A 187 4.10 7.60 11.78
CA PHE A 187 4.94 8.74 12.12
C PHE A 187 5.84 9.06 10.93
N THR A 188 5.79 10.30 10.46
CA THR A 188 6.51 10.76 9.27
C THR A 188 7.29 12.01 9.59
N THR A 189 8.56 12.04 9.20
CA THR A 189 9.45 13.19 9.29
C THR A 189 10.01 13.52 7.90
N SER A 190 10.88 14.52 7.80
CA SER A 190 11.61 14.81 6.56
C SER A 190 12.58 13.72 6.13
N ARG A 191 13.02 12.86 7.04
CA ARG A 191 14.08 11.88 6.79
C ARG A 191 13.63 10.43 6.89
N TYR A 192 12.65 10.14 7.73
CA TYR A 192 12.19 8.77 7.94
C TYR A 192 10.69 8.72 8.17
N TYR A 193 10.13 7.57 7.90
CA TYR A 193 8.75 7.26 8.22
C TYR A 193 8.63 5.84 8.76
N VAL A 194 7.64 5.65 9.62
CA VAL A 194 7.20 4.34 10.09
C VAL A 194 5.68 4.33 10.06
N GLY A 195 5.10 3.23 9.63
CA GLY A 195 3.65 3.06 9.58
C GLY A 195 3.25 1.65 10.01
N PHE A 196 2.17 1.56 10.75
CA PHE A 196 1.51 0.32 11.13
C PHE A 196 0.06 0.37 10.68
N ALA A 197 -0.46 -0.72 10.14
CA ALA A 197 -1.87 -0.83 9.81
C ALA A 197 -2.40 -2.23 10.09
N MET A 198 -3.68 -2.27 10.41
CA MET A 198 -4.48 -3.49 10.57
C MET A 198 -5.69 -3.37 9.65
N THR A 199 -5.92 -4.36 8.81
CA THR A 199 -7.09 -4.44 7.93
C THR A 199 -7.87 -5.71 8.20
N ASN A 200 -9.12 -5.76 7.76
CA ASN A 200 -10.03 -6.86 8.02
C ASN A 200 -10.27 -7.08 9.53
N LEU A 201 -10.56 -6.00 10.25
CA LEU A 201 -10.73 -6.02 11.71
C LEU A 201 -11.96 -6.83 12.15
N LEU A 202 -13.03 -6.78 11.36
CA LEU A 202 -14.26 -7.55 11.68
C LEU A 202 -14.09 -9.03 11.39
N ARG A 203 -13.04 -9.43 10.65
CA ARG A 203 -12.77 -10.84 10.29
C ARG A 203 -14.03 -11.52 9.80
N GLY A 204 -14.70 -10.91 8.82
CA GLY A 204 -15.99 -11.39 8.32
C GLY A 204 -15.96 -12.88 8.09
N SER A 205 -16.82 -13.60 8.80
CA SER A 205 -16.98 -15.04 8.61
C SER A 205 -17.67 -15.25 7.28
N LEU A 206 -16.94 -15.71 6.28
CA LEU A 206 -17.53 -16.18 5.03
C LEU A 206 -18.23 -17.51 5.35
N LEU A 207 -19.55 -17.46 5.49
CA LEU A 207 -20.38 -18.67 5.52
C LEU A 207 -20.43 -19.20 4.08
N ILE A 208 -19.44 -19.99 3.71
CA ILE A 208 -19.38 -20.59 2.36
C ILE A 208 -20.25 -21.84 2.27
N ALA A 209 -20.70 -22.40 3.39
CA ALA A 209 -21.59 -23.54 3.42
C ALA A 209 -22.62 -23.44 4.55
N ASP A 210 -23.85 -23.79 4.24
CA ASP A 210 -25.00 -23.83 5.16
C ASP A 210 -24.89 -24.96 6.21
N THR A 211 -23.76 -25.58 6.37
CA THR A 211 -23.50 -26.63 7.33
C THR A 211 -22.62 -26.12 8.47
N SER A 212 -23.23 -26.05 9.61
CA SER A 212 -22.90 -25.49 10.91
C SER A 212 -21.50 -25.78 11.53
N LYS A 213 -20.53 -26.31 10.82
CA LYS A 213 -19.24 -26.72 11.40
C LYS A 213 -17.98 -26.13 10.81
N ASN A 214 -18.03 -25.57 9.59
CA ASN A 214 -16.81 -24.97 8.97
C ASN A 214 -16.98 -23.48 8.68
N LYS A 215 -16.81 -22.66 9.72
CA LYS A 215 -16.67 -21.21 9.55
C LYS A 215 -15.28 -20.94 9.01
N THR A 216 -15.16 -20.62 7.73
CA THR A 216 -13.92 -20.08 7.20
C THR A 216 -13.83 -18.61 7.64
N THR A 217 -13.02 -18.33 8.64
CA THR A 217 -12.79 -16.97 9.14
C THR A 217 -11.73 -16.31 8.28
N GLN A 218 -12.04 -15.18 7.69
CA GLN A 218 -11.04 -14.35 7.01
C GLN A 218 -10.02 -13.85 8.04
N LEU A 219 -8.73 -14.03 7.73
CA LEU A 219 -7.65 -13.60 8.61
C LEU A 219 -7.49 -12.08 8.53
N GLY A 220 -7.25 -11.42 9.66
CA GLY A 220 -6.82 -10.03 9.68
C GLY A 220 -5.45 -9.89 9.02
N ASN A 221 -5.19 -8.74 8.39
CA ASN A 221 -3.86 -8.46 7.87
C ASN A 221 -3.20 -7.34 8.66
N TYR A 222 -1.94 -7.54 8.98
CA TYR A 222 -1.08 -6.61 9.70
C TYR A 222 0.03 -6.15 8.78
N TYR A 223 0.25 -4.85 8.73
CA TYR A 223 1.25 -4.24 7.88
C TYR A 223 2.17 -3.36 8.72
N LEU A 224 3.47 -3.51 8.50
CA LEU A 224 4.48 -2.62 9.04
C LEU A 224 5.29 -2.06 7.87
N THR A 225 5.44 -0.74 7.82
CA THR A 225 6.21 -0.05 6.79
C THR A 225 7.23 0.86 7.43
N GLY A 226 8.40 0.98 6.85
CA GLY A 226 9.39 1.95 7.30
C GLY A 226 10.43 2.23 6.24
N GLY A 227 10.95 3.46 6.23
CA GLY A 227 12.01 3.86 5.33
C GLY A 227 12.75 5.08 5.82
N ILE A 228 13.97 5.25 5.33
CA ILE A 228 14.87 6.34 5.69
C ILE A 228 15.45 6.93 4.41
N LYS A 229 15.44 8.27 4.29
CA LYS A 229 16.02 9.02 3.18
C LYS A 229 17.41 9.51 3.53
N PHE A 230 18.38 9.16 2.70
CA PHE A 230 19.76 9.60 2.80
C PHE A 230 20.09 10.47 1.59
N PRO A 231 20.09 11.82 1.73
CA PRO A 231 20.62 12.71 0.69
C PRO A 231 22.14 12.48 0.57
N LEU A 232 22.59 11.98 -0.58
CA LEU A 232 24.02 11.77 -0.88
C LEU A 232 24.65 13.02 -1.46
N SER A 233 23.89 13.76 -2.28
CA SER A 233 24.31 15.02 -2.88
C SER A 233 23.07 15.92 -3.08
N LEU A 234 23.27 17.07 -3.73
CA LEU A 234 22.15 17.96 -4.09
C LEU A 234 21.15 17.32 -5.05
N ASP A 235 21.61 16.38 -5.88
CA ASP A 235 20.80 15.75 -6.92
C ASP A 235 20.38 14.30 -6.57
N TRP A 236 21.09 13.62 -5.66
CA TRP A 236 20.87 12.23 -5.39
C TRP A 236 20.41 11.95 -3.95
N THR A 237 19.33 11.17 -3.83
CA THR A 237 18.85 10.67 -2.55
C THR A 237 18.67 9.14 -2.64
N ILE A 238 19.11 8.41 -1.64
CA ILE A 238 18.87 6.97 -1.50
C ILE A 238 17.85 6.75 -0.38
N GLU A 239 16.91 5.85 -0.62
CA GLU A 239 15.87 5.46 0.35
C GLU A 239 15.81 3.94 0.49
N PRO A 240 16.52 3.35 1.46
CA PRO A 240 16.22 2.02 1.93
C PRO A 240 14.88 2.02 2.69
N SER A 241 14.07 0.98 2.44
CA SER A 241 12.78 0.80 3.09
C SER A 241 12.45 -0.67 3.27
N ALA A 242 11.59 -0.95 4.23
CA ALA A 242 11.08 -2.29 4.51
C ALA A 242 9.54 -2.25 4.60
N PHE A 243 8.93 -3.28 4.09
CA PHE A 243 7.51 -3.54 4.22
C PHE A 243 7.31 -4.97 4.69
N ILE A 244 6.52 -5.14 5.74
CA ILE A 244 6.19 -6.44 6.30
C ILE A 244 4.68 -6.58 6.29
N LYS A 245 4.20 -7.70 5.78
CA LYS A 245 2.81 -8.12 5.80
C LYS A 245 2.71 -9.43 6.56
N ALA A 246 1.74 -9.56 7.45
CA ALA A 246 1.44 -10.80 8.15
C ALA A 246 -0.08 -11.00 8.21
N SER A 247 -0.51 -12.26 8.18
CA SER A 247 -1.92 -12.64 8.37
C SER A 247 -2.22 -13.00 9.82
N ASP A 248 -1.23 -13.00 10.69
CA ASP A 248 -1.36 -13.25 12.11
C ASP A 248 -0.67 -12.18 12.95
N MET A 249 -1.17 -11.96 14.17
CA MET A 249 -0.68 -10.93 15.08
C MET A 249 0.77 -11.18 15.57
N PHE A 250 1.25 -12.41 15.51
CA PHE A 250 2.60 -12.78 15.95
C PHE A 250 3.60 -12.80 14.82
N PHE A 251 3.21 -12.37 13.62
CA PHE A 251 4.06 -12.29 12.43
C PHE A 251 4.71 -13.63 12.02
N LYS A 252 4.09 -14.76 12.37
CA LYS A 252 4.60 -16.10 12.00
C LYS A 252 4.47 -16.38 10.51
N SER A 253 3.46 -15.78 9.86
CA SER A 253 3.21 -15.85 8.42
C SER A 253 3.72 -14.58 7.69
N ALA A 254 4.79 -13.96 8.20
CA ALA A 254 5.27 -12.69 7.66
C ALA A 254 5.94 -12.86 6.30
N GLN A 255 5.53 -12.02 5.36
CA GLN A 255 6.24 -11.76 4.11
C GLN A 255 6.87 -10.38 4.18
N MET A 256 8.13 -10.26 3.80
CA MET A 256 8.90 -9.02 3.91
C MET A 256 9.44 -8.61 2.55
N ASP A 257 9.29 -7.32 2.22
CA ASP A 257 9.93 -6.67 1.08
C ASP A 257 11.03 -5.74 1.61
N LEU A 258 12.25 -5.97 1.20
CA LEU A 258 13.39 -5.07 1.43
C LEU A 258 13.68 -4.31 0.15
N THR A 259 13.52 -3.01 0.17
CA THR A 259 13.59 -2.14 -1.01
C THR A 259 14.72 -1.12 -0.85
N ALA A 260 15.49 -0.92 -1.90
CA ALA A 260 16.42 0.20 -2.04
C ALA A 260 16.04 1.02 -3.28
N ARG A 261 15.81 2.32 -3.11
CA ARG A 261 15.51 3.25 -4.20
C ARG A 261 16.50 4.38 -4.24
N ALA A 262 16.83 4.80 -5.44
CA ALA A 262 17.63 5.99 -5.71
C ALA A 262 16.79 7.01 -6.49
N TYR A 263 16.81 8.25 -6.04
CA TYR A 263 16.13 9.37 -6.66
C TYR A 263 17.17 10.32 -7.27
N TYR A 264 16.90 10.78 -8.48
CA TYR A 264 17.67 11.81 -9.16
C TYR A 264 16.80 13.05 -9.34
N LYS A 265 17.22 14.17 -8.73
CA LYS A 265 16.53 15.48 -8.71
C LYS A 265 15.06 15.40 -8.23
N ASP A 266 14.71 14.38 -7.45
CA ASP A 266 13.34 14.09 -7.02
C ASP A 266 12.30 13.88 -8.17
N ASP A 267 12.76 13.90 -9.42
CA ASP A 267 11.89 13.76 -10.60
C ASP A 267 12.00 12.37 -11.24
N TYR A 268 13.12 11.69 -11.07
CA TYR A 268 13.33 10.33 -11.57
C TYR A 268 13.74 9.42 -10.42
N TRP A 269 13.29 8.19 -10.45
CA TRP A 269 13.73 7.20 -9.49
C TRP A 269 13.77 5.80 -10.08
N ALA A 270 14.67 5.00 -9.54
CA ALA A 270 14.76 3.58 -9.82
C ALA A 270 15.01 2.82 -8.51
N GLY A 271 14.61 1.58 -8.45
CA GLY A 271 14.79 0.78 -7.25
C GLY A 271 14.73 -0.72 -7.51
N VAL A 272 15.21 -1.45 -6.53
CA VAL A 272 15.12 -2.90 -6.48
C VAL A 272 14.57 -3.30 -5.12
N SER A 273 13.68 -4.28 -5.11
CA SER A 273 13.14 -4.87 -3.90
C SER A 273 13.33 -6.38 -3.91
N TRP A 274 13.67 -6.93 -2.77
CA TRP A 274 13.67 -8.37 -2.56
C TRP A 274 12.49 -8.74 -1.67
N ARG A 275 11.58 -9.54 -2.23
CA ARG A 275 10.44 -10.12 -1.51
C ARG A 275 10.80 -11.52 -1.05
N THR A 276 10.74 -11.74 0.26
CA THR A 276 11.12 -13.02 0.86
C THR A 276 10.29 -14.17 0.31
N GLY A 277 10.98 -15.19 -0.23
CA GLY A 277 10.36 -16.41 -0.73
C GLY A 277 9.50 -16.28 -1.99
N ASP A 278 9.50 -15.11 -2.67
CA ASP A 278 8.60 -14.89 -3.80
C ASP A 278 9.31 -14.30 -5.03
N ALA A 279 9.88 -13.09 -4.94
CA ALA A 279 10.34 -12.38 -6.14
C ALA A 279 11.48 -11.38 -5.87
N ILE A 280 12.19 -11.04 -6.95
CA ILE A 280 12.99 -9.82 -7.04
C ILE A 280 12.21 -8.83 -7.91
N ILE A 281 12.06 -7.60 -7.43
CA ILE A 281 11.25 -6.57 -8.06
C ILE A 281 12.16 -5.46 -8.55
N ALA A 282 12.13 -5.17 -9.83
CA ALA A 282 12.75 -3.99 -10.41
C ALA A 282 11.68 -2.91 -10.61
N MET A 283 11.98 -1.68 -10.25
CA MET A 283 11.03 -0.59 -10.35
C MET A 283 11.67 0.70 -10.85
N VAL A 284 10.91 1.43 -11.64
CA VAL A 284 11.31 2.74 -12.15
C VAL A 284 10.13 3.70 -12.08
N GLY A 285 10.40 4.97 -11.99
CA GLY A 285 9.36 5.98 -12.03
C GLY A 285 9.90 7.36 -12.38
N LEU A 286 8.97 8.19 -12.80
CA LEU A 286 9.26 9.56 -13.17
C LEU A 286 8.12 10.47 -12.72
N LYS A 287 8.48 11.72 -12.46
CA LYS A 287 7.57 12.80 -12.18
C LYS A 287 7.73 13.88 -13.24
N TYR A 288 6.62 14.28 -13.82
CA TYR A 288 6.55 15.38 -14.75
C TYR A 288 5.46 16.37 -14.31
N ASP A 289 5.84 17.55 -13.85
CA ASP A 289 4.95 18.56 -13.23
C ASP A 289 4.15 17.95 -12.06
N ARG A 290 2.86 17.69 -12.26
CA ARG A 290 1.92 17.10 -11.31
C ARG A 290 1.65 15.62 -11.54
N PHE A 291 2.16 15.04 -12.62
CA PHE A 291 1.96 13.66 -13.00
C PHE A 291 3.10 12.79 -12.49
N TYR A 292 2.76 11.62 -12.00
CA TYR A 292 3.69 10.61 -11.53
C TYR A 292 3.39 9.31 -12.26
N PHE A 293 4.43 8.72 -12.83
CA PHE A 293 4.38 7.45 -13.53
C PHE A 293 5.34 6.51 -12.86
N ALA A 294 4.91 5.29 -12.62
CA ALA A 294 5.77 4.28 -12.07
C ALA A 294 5.42 2.90 -12.61
N TYR A 295 6.44 2.11 -12.85
CA TYR A 295 6.33 0.75 -13.33
C TYR A 295 7.19 -0.16 -12.47
N ALA A 296 6.67 -1.34 -12.13
CA ALA A 296 7.42 -2.39 -11.47
C ALA A 296 7.24 -3.70 -12.22
N PHE A 297 8.32 -4.45 -12.24
CA PHE A 297 8.40 -5.80 -12.77
C PHE A 297 8.88 -6.74 -11.67
N ASP A 298 8.05 -7.73 -11.31
CA ASP A 298 8.41 -8.72 -10.31
C ASP A 298 8.89 -9.98 -11.05
N PHE A 299 10.17 -10.30 -10.90
CA PHE A 299 10.77 -11.54 -11.35
C PHE A 299 10.54 -12.61 -10.29
N THR A 300 9.62 -13.53 -10.55
CA THR A 300 9.24 -14.60 -9.64
C THR A 300 10.37 -15.61 -9.47
N LEU A 301 10.70 -15.96 -8.23
CA LEU A 301 11.75 -16.92 -7.88
C LEU A 301 11.25 -18.34 -7.64
N THR A 302 9.92 -18.49 -7.48
CA THR A 302 9.25 -19.78 -7.25
C THR A 302 9.07 -20.56 -8.56
N ASP A 303 8.63 -21.82 -8.48
CA ASP A 303 8.46 -22.71 -9.64
C ASP A 303 7.45 -22.18 -10.67
N ILE A 304 6.55 -21.27 -10.26
CA ILE A 304 5.59 -20.57 -11.13
C ILE A 304 6.28 -19.83 -12.27
N ARG A 305 7.54 -19.41 -12.10
CA ARG A 305 8.34 -18.73 -13.13
C ARG A 305 8.41 -19.51 -14.46
N SER A 306 8.32 -20.82 -14.40
CA SER A 306 8.41 -21.66 -15.60
C SER A 306 7.18 -21.54 -16.52
N GLN A 307 6.07 -21.01 -16.00
CA GLN A 307 4.79 -20.88 -16.71
C GLN A 307 4.31 -19.43 -16.77
N SER A 308 5.10 -18.45 -16.31
CA SER A 308 4.70 -17.05 -16.28
C SER A 308 5.80 -16.14 -16.83
N PHE A 309 5.38 -15.04 -17.44
CA PHE A 309 6.27 -13.96 -17.88
C PHE A 309 6.52 -12.91 -16.79
N GLY A 310 6.33 -13.28 -15.51
CA GLY A 310 6.48 -12.39 -14.36
C GLY A 310 5.22 -11.61 -14.02
N THR A 311 5.37 -10.62 -13.13
CA THR A 311 4.28 -9.77 -12.67
C THR A 311 4.57 -8.33 -13.04
N HIS A 312 3.58 -7.65 -13.56
CA HIS A 312 3.68 -6.25 -14.00
C HIS A 312 2.77 -5.37 -13.15
N GLU A 313 3.28 -4.24 -12.69
CA GLU A 313 2.50 -3.25 -11.96
C GLU A 313 2.75 -1.86 -12.53
N LEU A 314 1.67 -1.19 -12.92
CA LEU A 314 1.67 0.20 -13.40
C LEU A 314 0.95 1.06 -12.38
N SER A 315 1.55 2.18 -11.99
CA SER A 315 0.94 3.18 -11.12
C SER A 315 1.02 4.55 -11.76
N LEU A 316 -0.12 5.23 -11.82
CA LEU A 316 -0.25 6.59 -12.32
C LEU A 316 -0.82 7.46 -11.20
N ALA A 317 -0.25 8.63 -10.98
CA ALA A 317 -0.81 9.58 -10.01
C ALA A 317 -0.81 11.00 -10.54
N VAL A 318 -1.83 11.76 -10.12
CA VAL A 318 -1.92 13.20 -10.36
C VAL A 318 -2.08 13.90 -9.02
N LYS A 319 -1.23 14.89 -8.75
CA LYS A 319 -1.26 15.66 -7.51
C LYS A 319 -1.65 17.10 -7.78
N PHE A 320 -2.65 17.57 -7.03
CA PHE A 320 -3.20 18.92 -7.11
C PHE A 320 -2.99 19.64 -5.78
N GLY A 321 -2.81 20.95 -5.82
CA GLY A 321 -2.76 21.84 -4.67
C GLY A 321 -1.58 22.80 -4.69
N GLU A 322 -1.76 23.98 -4.13
CA GLU A 322 -0.72 25.02 -4.08
C GLU A 322 0.48 24.65 -3.22
N SER A 323 0.27 23.84 -2.18
CA SER A 323 1.33 23.27 -1.37
C SER A 323 2.27 22.37 -2.16
N ALA A 324 1.83 21.85 -3.32
CA ALA A 324 2.61 20.98 -4.18
C ALA A 324 3.94 21.62 -4.65
N ARG A 325 3.94 22.91 -4.93
CA ARG A 325 5.15 23.61 -5.41
C ARG A 325 6.12 24.00 -4.29
N ARG A 326 5.65 24.17 -3.06
CA ARG A 326 6.47 24.65 -1.92
C ARG A 326 7.14 23.56 -1.11
N TYR A 327 6.60 22.33 -1.17
CA TYR A 327 7.11 21.19 -0.41
C TYR A 327 7.66 20.12 -1.35
N ARG A 328 8.61 20.51 -2.23
CA ARG A 328 9.37 19.54 -3.05
C ARG A 328 9.98 18.39 -2.23
N TRP A 329 10.11 18.59 -0.94
CA TRP A 329 10.76 17.68 0.01
C TRP A 329 9.82 16.67 0.69
N ILE A 330 8.49 16.86 0.58
CA ILE A 330 7.50 15.94 1.17
C ILE A 330 7.07 14.89 0.14
N ASN A 331 7.78 14.74 -0.95
CA ASN A 331 7.58 13.60 -1.82
C ASN A 331 8.07 12.36 -1.07
N ALA A 332 7.19 11.80 -0.25
CA ALA A 332 7.38 10.51 0.39
C ALA A 332 7.10 9.42 -0.65
N TYR A 333 7.95 9.33 -1.64
CA TYR A 333 8.03 8.24 -2.58
C TYR A 333 9.46 7.78 -2.69
#